data_3c5b6fd1e18155f6b0ee001f0e114392
#
_entry.id   3c5b6fd1e18155f6b0ee001f0e114392
#
_cell.length_a   1.000
_cell.length_b   1.000
_cell.length_c   1.000
_cell.angle_alpha   90.00
_cell.angle_beta   90.00
_cell.angle_gamma   90.00
#
_symmetry.space_group_name_H-M   'P 1'
#
loop_
_entity.id
_entity.type
_entity.pdbx_description
1 polymer ?
#
loop_
_entity_poly.entity_id
_entity_poly.type
_entity_poly.pdbx_seq_one_letter_code
_entity_poly.pdbx_strand_id
1 'polypeptide(L)'
;MPMHTELWFPSVIWSAVIHLVDNNETKRWAYGKMKEDNGRVVSNYKGWQSNDIKPGESLQIDKLVQHLDNEVSICANQVGLPELELYNIWININPPGSYNHLHNHVGSVLSGVYYVDATPEQGNIQFERNDNGEYHIPDVVNKPTYYTSTRATYAAKSGGLYIFPSWLKHSV
;
A
#
# COMPACT_ATOMS: atom_id res chain seq x y z
N MET A 1 17.25 37.14 -11.34
CA MET A 1 17.29 35.74 -11.84
C MET A 1 16.15 34.98 -11.18
N PRO A 2 15.41 34.15 -11.92
CA PRO A 2 14.39 33.28 -11.28
C PRO A 2 15.06 32.28 -10.34
N MET A 3 14.46 32.05 -9.17
CA MET A 3 14.91 31.01 -8.24
C MET A 3 14.71 29.64 -8.84
N HIS A 4 15.68 28.76 -8.69
CA HIS A 4 15.56 27.35 -9.08
C HIS A 4 14.99 26.55 -7.92
N THR A 5 14.02 25.62 -8.21
CA THR A 5 13.41 24.76 -7.20
C THR A 5 14.02 23.37 -7.31
N GLU A 6 14.55 22.87 -6.20
CA GLU A 6 15.06 21.51 -6.07
C GLU A 6 14.24 20.75 -5.03
N LEU A 7 14.02 19.46 -5.26
CA LEU A 7 13.28 18.55 -4.36
C LEU A 7 14.24 17.51 -3.81
N TRP A 8 14.45 17.56 -2.50
CA TRP A 8 15.29 16.60 -1.78
C TRP A 8 14.48 15.84 -0.76
N PHE A 9 14.77 14.53 -0.63
CA PHE A 9 14.14 13.61 0.33
C PHE A 9 12.61 13.49 0.18
N PRO A 10 12.07 13.38 -1.05
CA PRO A 10 10.63 13.26 -1.22
C PRO A 10 10.10 11.92 -0.69
N SER A 11 8.88 11.94 -0.17
CA SER A 11 8.10 10.72 0.05
C SER A 11 7.53 10.28 -1.29
N VAL A 12 8.04 9.18 -1.85
CA VAL A 12 7.61 8.67 -3.16
C VAL A 12 6.48 7.65 -2.97
N ILE A 13 5.42 7.77 -3.76
CA ILE A 13 4.34 6.81 -3.85
C ILE A 13 4.11 6.51 -5.33
N TRP A 14 4.29 5.25 -5.72
CA TRP A 14 3.95 4.78 -7.06
C TRP A 14 2.54 4.22 -7.07
N SER A 15 1.78 4.51 -8.11
CA SER A 15 0.42 4.01 -8.23
C SER A 15 0.12 3.56 -9.65
N ALA A 16 -0.59 2.44 -9.76
CA ALA A 16 -1.07 1.90 -11.01
C ALA A 16 -2.47 1.27 -10.84
N VAL A 17 -3.13 0.97 -11.96
CA VAL A 17 -4.27 0.06 -11.99
C VAL A 17 -3.88 -1.10 -12.89
N ILE A 18 -3.86 -2.30 -12.32
CA ILE A 18 -3.46 -3.51 -13.02
C ILE A 18 -4.60 -4.52 -13.02
N HIS A 19 -4.78 -5.23 -14.14
CA HIS A 19 -5.82 -6.24 -14.33
C HIS A 19 -5.20 -7.56 -14.80
N LEU A 20 -4.11 -7.96 -14.16
CA LEU A 20 -3.27 -9.09 -14.58
C LEU A 20 -3.67 -10.42 -13.93
N VAL A 21 -4.58 -10.39 -12.95
CA VAL A 21 -5.08 -11.57 -12.24
C VAL A 21 -6.60 -11.58 -12.23
N ASP A 22 -7.20 -12.76 -12.09
CA ASP A 22 -8.63 -12.87 -11.87
C ASP A 22 -8.96 -12.49 -10.43
N ASN A 23 -9.37 -11.24 -10.25
CA ASN A 23 -9.74 -10.71 -8.94
C ASN A 23 -10.92 -11.48 -8.31
N ASN A 24 -11.85 -12.00 -9.09
CA ASN A 24 -12.98 -12.78 -8.56
C ASN A 24 -12.50 -14.14 -8.03
N GLU A 25 -11.56 -14.77 -8.69
CA GLU A 25 -10.97 -16.02 -8.22
C GLU A 25 -10.10 -15.76 -6.97
N THR A 26 -9.29 -14.73 -6.99
CA THR A 26 -8.49 -14.29 -5.82
C THR A 26 -9.40 -14.00 -4.61
N LYS A 27 -10.50 -13.29 -4.82
CA LYS A 27 -11.50 -12.99 -3.79
C LYS A 27 -12.11 -14.29 -3.22
N ARG A 28 -12.54 -15.21 -4.08
CA ARG A 28 -13.12 -16.49 -3.63
C ARG A 28 -12.13 -17.29 -2.80
N TRP A 29 -10.87 -17.36 -3.24
CA TRP A 29 -9.82 -18.04 -2.51
C TRP A 29 -9.59 -17.37 -1.13
N ALA A 30 -9.50 -16.05 -1.07
CA ALA A 30 -9.30 -15.31 0.18
C ALA A 30 -10.41 -15.56 1.21
N TYR A 31 -11.68 -15.53 0.78
CA TYR A 31 -12.80 -15.86 1.66
C TYR A 31 -12.85 -17.34 2.06
N GLY A 32 -12.36 -18.25 1.21
CA GLY A 32 -12.14 -19.67 1.56
C GLY A 32 -11.13 -19.77 2.70
N LYS A 33 -9.96 -19.15 2.53
CA LYS A 33 -8.88 -19.13 3.52
C LYS A 33 -9.35 -18.57 4.88
N MET A 34 -10.12 -17.49 4.87
CA MET A 34 -10.68 -16.89 6.09
C MET A 34 -11.60 -17.84 6.87
N LYS A 35 -12.27 -18.80 6.21
CA LYS A 35 -13.10 -19.79 6.90
C LYS A 35 -12.29 -20.89 7.59
N GLU A 36 -11.07 -21.10 7.13
CA GLU A 36 -10.18 -22.18 7.59
C GLU A 36 -9.16 -21.69 8.62
N ASP A 37 -8.89 -20.39 8.66
CA ASP A 37 -7.86 -19.77 9.48
C ASP A 37 -8.42 -18.55 10.22
N ASN A 38 -8.25 -18.51 11.53
CA ASN A 38 -8.66 -17.37 12.36
C ASN A 38 -7.88 -16.08 12.05
N GLY A 39 -6.79 -16.18 11.28
CA GLY A 39 -5.93 -15.07 10.95
C GLY A 39 -5.12 -14.56 12.14
N ARG A 40 -4.55 -13.39 11.96
CA ARG A 40 -3.73 -12.71 12.98
C ARG A 40 -4.19 -11.27 13.20
N VAL A 41 -3.87 -10.70 14.36
CA VAL A 41 -4.11 -9.30 14.71
C VAL A 41 -2.76 -8.58 14.75
N VAL A 42 -2.58 -7.61 13.84
CA VAL A 42 -1.38 -6.78 13.74
C VAL A 42 -1.80 -5.30 13.72
N SER A 43 -2.06 -4.72 12.55
CA SER A 43 -2.60 -3.37 12.41
C SER A 43 -4.12 -3.34 12.22
N ASN A 44 -4.74 -4.49 11.94
CA ASN A 44 -6.17 -4.62 11.64
C ASN A 44 -7.04 -4.52 12.91
N TYR A 45 -8.12 -3.73 12.81
CA TYR A 45 -9.18 -3.64 13.80
C TYR A 45 -10.49 -4.17 13.20
N LYS A 46 -11.07 -5.19 13.80
CA LYS A 46 -12.30 -5.87 13.35
C LYS A 46 -12.23 -6.47 11.93
N GLY A 47 -11.10 -6.36 11.25
CA GLY A 47 -10.84 -7.02 9.98
C GLY A 47 -10.12 -8.36 10.19
N TRP A 48 -10.15 -9.22 9.18
CA TRP A 48 -9.34 -10.43 9.14
C TRP A 48 -8.06 -10.19 8.36
N GLN A 49 -6.93 -10.64 8.92
CA GLN A 49 -5.62 -10.64 8.25
C GLN A 49 -5.10 -12.07 8.23
N SER A 50 -4.75 -12.59 7.06
CA SER A 50 -4.15 -13.91 6.94
C SER A 50 -2.78 -13.98 7.60
N ASN A 51 -2.30 -15.19 7.86
CA ASN A 51 -0.89 -15.48 7.98
C ASN A 51 -0.19 -15.22 6.64
N ASP A 52 1.14 -15.26 6.61
CA ASP A 52 1.90 -15.09 5.37
C ASP A 52 1.57 -16.24 4.41
N ILE A 53 1.21 -15.87 3.18
CA ILE A 53 0.86 -16.80 2.11
C ILE A 53 2.17 -17.37 1.53
N LYS A 54 2.21 -18.68 1.37
CA LYS A 54 3.38 -19.38 0.80
C LYS A 54 3.21 -19.59 -0.69
N PRO A 55 4.31 -19.59 -1.46
CA PRO A 55 4.27 -19.98 -2.86
C PRO A 55 3.56 -21.32 -3.06
N GLY A 56 2.69 -21.40 -4.07
CA GLY A 56 1.91 -22.57 -4.39
C GLY A 56 0.57 -22.69 -3.65
N GLU A 57 0.26 -21.86 -2.66
CA GLU A 57 -1.04 -21.88 -1.98
C GLU A 57 -2.19 -21.37 -2.89
N SER A 58 -1.88 -20.47 -3.81
CA SER A 58 -2.84 -19.92 -4.76
C SER A 58 -2.17 -19.53 -6.07
N LEU A 59 -2.62 -20.12 -7.17
CA LEU A 59 -2.16 -19.78 -8.52
C LEU A 59 -2.34 -18.29 -8.85
N GLN A 60 -3.43 -17.66 -8.37
CA GLN A 60 -3.68 -16.25 -8.62
C GLN A 60 -2.73 -15.36 -7.82
N ILE A 61 -2.41 -15.73 -6.58
CA ILE A 61 -1.42 -15.01 -5.77
C ILE A 61 -0.02 -15.19 -6.38
N ASP A 62 0.36 -16.38 -6.81
CA ASP A 62 1.66 -16.62 -7.45
C ASP A 62 1.82 -15.79 -8.73
N LYS A 63 0.77 -15.70 -9.56
CA LYS A 63 0.77 -14.81 -10.74
C LYS A 63 0.86 -13.34 -10.34
N LEU A 64 0.13 -12.91 -9.32
CA LEU A 64 0.21 -11.54 -8.82
C LEU A 64 1.63 -11.21 -8.36
N VAL A 65 2.27 -12.08 -7.60
CA VAL A 65 3.65 -11.92 -7.14
C VAL A 65 4.61 -11.73 -8.31
N GLN A 66 4.53 -12.56 -9.36
CA GLN A 66 5.39 -12.42 -10.54
C GLN A 66 5.25 -11.06 -11.23
N HIS A 67 4.03 -10.49 -11.26
CA HIS A 67 3.83 -9.15 -11.79
C HIS A 67 4.34 -8.07 -10.85
N LEU A 68 4.12 -8.23 -9.54
CA LEU A 68 4.60 -7.28 -8.53
C LEU A 68 6.13 -7.20 -8.51
N ASP A 69 6.85 -8.30 -8.69
CA ASP A 69 8.30 -8.32 -8.76
C ASP A 69 8.84 -7.40 -9.87
N ASN A 70 8.18 -7.42 -11.04
CA ASN A 70 8.54 -6.52 -12.14
C ASN A 70 8.25 -5.05 -11.79
N GLU A 71 7.07 -4.75 -11.25
CA GLU A 71 6.70 -3.37 -10.87
C GLU A 71 7.60 -2.83 -9.75
N VAL A 72 7.93 -3.65 -8.74
CA VAL A 72 8.86 -3.28 -7.67
C VAL A 72 10.25 -3.02 -8.21
N SER A 73 10.74 -3.83 -9.16
CA SER A 73 12.03 -3.63 -9.81
C SER A 73 12.09 -2.30 -10.55
N ILE A 74 11.02 -1.94 -11.27
CA ILE A 74 10.91 -0.63 -11.94
C ILE A 74 10.95 0.51 -10.92
N CYS A 75 10.18 0.42 -9.84
CA CYS A 75 10.15 1.42 -8.77
C CYS A 75 11.54 1.56 -8.09
N ALA A 76 12.17 0.45 -7.76
CA ALA A 76 13.49 0.41 -7.13
C ALA A 76 14.55 1.10 -8.01
N ASN A 77 14.57 0.77 -9.31
CA ASN A 77 15.50 1.38 -10.26
C ASN A 77 15.31 2.90 -10.39
N GLN A 78 14.08 3.41 -10.36
CA GLN A 78 13.80 4.85 -10.44
C GLN A 78 14.42 5.65 -9.28
N VAL A 79 14.62 5.03 -8.14
CA VAL A 79 15.17 5.69 -6.94
C VAL A 79 16.56 5.19 -6.56
N GLY A 80 17.21 4.41 -7.43
CA GLY A 80 18.58 3.94 -7.24
C GLY A 80 18.75 2.85 -6.18
N LEU A 81 17.69 2.09 -5.88
CA LEU A 81 17.75 0.93 -4.99
C LEU A 81 18.30 -0.29 -5.75
N PRO A 82 18.94 -1.24 -5.05
CA PRO A 82 19.32 -2.53 -5.63
C PRO A 82 18.08 -3.37 -5.98
N GLU A 83 18.32 -4.52 -6.61
CA GLU A 83 17.29 -5.55 -6.75
C GLU A 83 16.73 -5.95 -5.37
N LEU A 84 15.40 -6.06 -5.28
CA LEU A 84 14.68 -6.40 -4.06
C LEU A 84 13.99 -7.74 -4.23
N GLU A 85 13.89 -8.50 -3.15
CA GLU A 85 13.17 -9.77 -3.08
C GLU A 85 11.90 -9.60 -2.26
N LEU A 86 10.82 -10.32 -2.64
CA LEU A 86 9.60 -10.36 -1.86
C LEU A 86 9.88 -11.04 -0.51
N TYR A 87 9.68 -10.30 0.58
CA TYR A 87 9.85 -10.82 1.94
C TYR A 87 8.63 -11.63 2.39
N ASN A 88 7.44 -11.05 2.28
CA ASN A 88 6.19 -11.69 2.63
C ASN A 88 4.98 -11.04 1.93
N ILE A 89 3.88 -11.78 1.87
CA ILE A 89 2.59 -11.31 1.37
C ILE A 89 1.46 -11.89 2.24
N TRP A 90 0.44 -11.09 2.50
CA TRP A 90 -0.77 -11.48 3.22
C TRP A 90 -2.00 -10.79 2.64
N ILE A 91 -3.18 -11.23 3.05
CA ILE A 91 -4.46 -10.64 2.65
C ILE A 91 -5.15 -10.03 3.86
N ASN A 92 -5.74 -8.86 3.67
CA ASN A 92 -6.70 -8.25 4.59
C ASN A 92 -8.11 -8.34 3.99
N ILE A 93 -9.09 -8.71 4.82
CA ILE A 93 -10.52 -8.61 4.51
C ILE A 93 -11.13 -7.70 5.57
N ASN A 94 -11.54 -6.52 5.14
CA ASN A 94 -12.05 -5.46 6.00
C ASN A 94 -13.55 -5.25 5.77
N PRO A 95 -14.44 -5.84 6.60
CA PRO A 95 -15.87 -5.55 6.56
C PRO A 95 -16.17 -4.12 7.00
N PRO A 96 -17.39 -3.59 6.76
CA PRO A 96 -17.77 -2.25 7.18
C PRO A 96 -17.49 -1.98 8.67
N GLY A 97 -16.83 -0.85 8.97
CA GLY A 97 -16.44 -0.46 10.32
C GLY A 97 -15.13 -1.10 10.82
N SER A 98 -14.42 -1.79 9.95
CA SER A 98 -13.04 -2.23 10.20
C SER A 98 -12.04 -1.28 9.54
N TYR A 99 -10.81 -1.32 10.01
CA TYR A 99 -9.71 -0.49 9.49
C TYR A 99 -8.34 -1.07 9.87
N ASN A 100 -7.31 -0.56 9.22
CA ASN A 100 -5.94 -0.78 9.64
C ASN A 100 -5.40 0.50 10.28
N HIS A 101 -4.91 0.38 11.52
CA HIS A 101 -4.29 1.48 12.27
C HIS A 101 -3.12 2.09 11.50
N LEU A 102 -2.77 3.34 11.84
CA LEU A 102 -1.57 3.99 11.34
C LEU A 102 -0.33 3.18 11.75
N HIS A 103 0.44 2.71 10.77
CA HIS A 103 1.62 1.87 10.96
C HIS A 103 2.64 2.05 9.82
N ASN A 104 3.78 1.42 9.98
CA ASN A 104 4.80 1.23 8.94
C ASN A 104 5.32 -0.22 9.00
N HIS A 105 6.18 -0.61 8.07
CA HIS A 105 6.74 -1.96 7.98
C HIS A 105 8.24 -1.96 8.27
N VAL A 106 8.59 -2.23 9.51
CA VAL A 106 10.00 -2.32 9.95
C VAL A 106 10.66 -3.55 9.33
N GLY A 107 11.87 -3.37 8.79
CA GLY A 107 12.66 -4.46 8.21
C GLY A 107 12.46 -4.67 6.70
N SER A 108 11.52 -3.95 6.08
CA SER A 108 11.34 -3.94 4.63
C SER A 108 11.81 -2.61 4.02
N VAL A 109 12.18 -2.61 2.75
CA VAL A 109 12.60 -1.41 1.99
C VAL A 109 11.41 -0.76 1.33
N LEU A 110 10.66 -1.53 0.53
CA LEU A 110 9.40 -1.12 -0.09
C LEU A 110 8.25 -1.98 0.42
N SER A 111 7.08 -1.39 0.47
CA SER A 111 5.81 -2.05 0.77
C SER A 111 4.79 -1.71 -0.30
N GLY A 112 3.75 -2.53 -0.41
CA GLY A 112 2.70 -2.28 -1.38
C GLY A 112 1.34 -2.77 -0.91
N VAL A 113 0.30 -2.20 -1.51
CA VAL A 113 -1.09 -2.63 -1.35
C VAL A 113 -1.71 -2.83 -2.73
N TYR A 114 -2.28 -4.00 -2.95
CA TYR A 114 -3.08 -4.32 -4.13
C TYR A 114 -4.53 -4.56 -3.71
N TYR A 115 -5.45 -3.81 -4.30
CA TYR A 115 -6.88 -3.93 -4.03
C TYR A 115 -7.52 -4.98 -4.95
N VAL A 116 -7.83 -6.14 -4.39
CA VAL A 116 -8.51 -7.24 -5.12
C VAL A 116 -9.97 -6.86 -5.40
N ASP A 117 -10.67 -6.38 -4.38
CA ASP A 117 -12.09 -6.00 -4.45
C ASP A 117 -12.35 -4.80 -3.56
N ALA A 118 -12.56 -3.66 -4.19
CA ALA A 118 -12.84 -2.40 -3.50
C ALA A 118 -13.52 -1.40 -4.42
N THR A 119 -14.29 -0.47 -3.82
CA THR A 119 -14.85 0.72 -4.46
C THR A 119 -14.33 1.99 -3.79
N PRO A 120 -14.44 3.17 -4.43
CA PRO A 120 -13.95 4.43 -3.87
C PRO A 120 -14.58 4.85 -2.53
N GLU A 121 -15.72 4.27 -2.16
CA GLU A 121 -16.41 4.50 -0.89
C GLU A 121 -15.90 3.61 0.26
N GLN A 122 -15.04 2.64 -0.06
CA GLN A 122 -14.43 1.71 0.88
C GLN A 122 -13.02 2.18 1.26
N GLY A 123 -12.41 1.55 2.24
CA GLY A 123 -11.15 1.90 2.87
C GLY A 123 -10.06 2.49 1.97
N ASN A 124 -9.99 3.80 1.87
CA ASN A 124 -8.94 4.53 1.16
C ASN A 124 -7.62 4.39 1.89
N ILE A 125 -6.52 4.18 1.16
CA ILE A 125 -5.19 4.23 1.78
C ILE A 125 -4.78 5.68 2.00
N GLN A 126 -4.36 5.99 3.22
CA GLN A 126 -3.91 7.30 3.65
C GLN A 126 -2.47 7.24 4.13
N PHE A 127 -1.63 8.10 3.59
CA PHE A 127 -0.22 8.25 3.99
C PHE A 127 -0.06 9.52 4.80
N GLU A 128 0.74 9.49 5.85
CA GLU A 128 1.04 10.66 6.67
C GLU A 128 2.45 11.17 6.42
N ARG A 129 2.60 12.49 6.48
CA ARG A 129 3.89 13.15 6.42
C ARG A 129 4.78 12.68 7.58
N ASN A 130 6.08 12.53 7.34
CA ASN A 130 7.01 11.91 8.30
C ASN A 130 8.27 12.75 8.56
N ASP A 131 8.24 14.04 8.23
CA ASP A 131 9.41 14.94 8.35
C ASP A 131 9.21 16.07 9.36
N ASN A 132 8.15 16.02 10.17
CA ASN A 132 7.72 17.05 11.12
C ASN A 132 7.42 18.42 10.47
N GLY A 133 7.38 18.50 9.15
CA GLY A 133 7.08 19.72 8.42
C GLY A 133 5.70 20.28 8.71
N GLU A 134 4.75 19.44 9.17
CA GLU A 134 3.41 19.83 9.58
C GLU A 134 3.39 20.88 10.69
N TYR A 135 4.38 20.92 11.56
CA TYR A 135 4.48 21.93 12.63
C TYR A 135 4.87 23.32 12.12
N HIS A 136 5.30 23.41 10.87
CA HIS A 136 5.77 24.66 10.24
C HIS A 136 4.88 25.12 9.08
N ILE A 137 3.82 24.37 8.78
CA ILE A 137 2.85 24.74 7.73
C ILE A 137 1.79 25.64 8.37
N PRO A 138 1.46 26.81 7.79
CA PRO A 138 0.38 27.66 8.28
C PRO A 138 -0.96 26.91 8.27
N ASP A 139 -1.85 27.24 9.22
CA ASP A 139 -3.21 26.67 9.29
C ASP A 139 -4.04 26.94 8.01
N VAL A 140 -3.72 28.03 7.32
CA VAL A 140 -4.37 28.40 6.06
C VAL A 140 -3.37 28.33 4.91
N VAL A 141 -3.63 27.45 3.97
CA VAL A 141 -2.87 27.31 2.72
C VAL A 141 -3.81 27.54 1.52
N ASN A 142 -3.30 28.18 0.46
CA ASN A 142 -4.09 28.47 -0.73
C ASN A 142 -4.52 27.21 -1.49
N LYS A 143 -3.67 26.19 -1.49
CA LYS A 143 -3.95 24.86 -2.04
C LYS A 143 -3.01 23.81 -1.45
N PRO A 144 -3.45 22.57 -1.29
CA PRO A 144 -2.56 21.45 -0.95
C PRO A 144 -1.53 21.20 -2.06
N THR A 145 -0.28 20.97 -1.67
CA THR A 145 0.81 20.62 -2.57
C THR A 145 1.70 19.57 -1.90
N TYR A 146 2.68 19.02 -2.61
CA TYR A 146 3.71 18.16 -2.00
C TYR A 146 4.46 18.84 -0.82
N TYR A 147 4.49 20.16 -0.77
CA TYR A 147 5.12 20.91 0.32
C TYR A 147 4.19 21.16 1.51
N THR A 148 2.91 21.49 1.24
CA THR A 148 1.95 21.92 2.26
C THR A 148 1.01 20.82 2.74
N SER A 149 0.95 19.67 2.06
CA SER A 149 0.10 18.55 2.47
C SER A 149 0.70 17.81 3.67
N THR A 150 -0.12 17.54 4.66
CA THR A 150 0.22 16.69 5.81
C THR A 150 -0.16 15.23 5.58
N ARG A 151 -1.07 14.99 4.63
CA ARG A 151 -1.59 13.69 4.25
C ARG A 151 -1.76 13.56 2.75
N ALA A 152 -1.59 12.34 2.24
CA ALA A 152 -1.97 11.96 0.88
C ALA A 152 -2.94 10.78 0.94
N THR A 153 -4.12 10.93 0.33
CA THR A 153 -5.17 9.91 0.36
C THR A 153 -5.45 9.43 -1.06
N TYR A 154 -5.50 8.13 -1.23
CA TYR A 154 -5.78 7.47 -2.50
C TYR A 154 -7.03 6.59 -2.37
N ALA A 155 -7.94 6.75 -3.32
CA ALA A 155 -9.19 5.98 -3.33
C ALA A 155 -8.93 4.49 -3.55
N ALA A 156 -9.57 3.67 -2.75
CA ALA A 156 -9.63 2.24 -2.98
C ALA A 156 -10.37 1.96 -4.31
N LYS A 157 -9.82 1.06 -5.11
CA LYS A 157 -10.47 0.55 -6.33
C LYS A 157 -9.89 -0.79 -6.72
N SER A 158 -10.71 -1.69 -7.21
CA SER A 158 -10.25 -3.00 -7.67
C SER A 158 -9.18 -2.86 -8.76
N GLY A 159 -8.10 -3.61 -8.64
CA GLY A 159 -6.91 -3.51 -9.50
C GLY A 159 -5.95 -2.39 -9.12
N GLY A 160 -6.29 -1.55 -8.14
CA GLY A 160 -5.41 -0.49 -7.66
C GLY A 160 -4.17 -1.05 -6.96
N LEU A 161 -3.00 -0.62 -7.40
CA LEU A 161 -1.71 -0.95 -6.81
C LEU A 161 -1.04 0.34 -6.33
N TYR A 162 -0.55 0.33 -5.10
CA TYR A 162 0.25 1.39 -4.51
C TYR A 162 1.53 0.77 -3.95
N ILE A 163 2.70 1.30 -4.37
CA ILE A 163 4.02 0.91 -3.84
C ILE A 163 4.61 2.14 -3.18
N PHE A 164 5.25 1.97 -2.04
CA PHE A 164 5.77 3.08 -1.23
C PHE A 164 6.93 2.60 -0.33
N PRO A 165 7.80 3.53 0.14
CA PRO A 165 8.82 3.20 1.11
C PRO A 165 8.22 2.64 2.40
N SER A 166 8.75 1.54 2.90
CA SER A 166 8.20 0.84 4.07
C SER A 166 8.20 1.65 5.36
N TRP A 167 9.06 2.68 5.46
CA TRP A 167 9.07 3.62 6.58
C TRP A 167 7.91 4.61 6.57
N LEU A 168 7.23 4.80 5.41
CA LEU A 168 6.13 5.76 5.28
C LEU A 168 4.90 5.26 6.03
N LYS A 169 4.47 6.02 7.03
CA LYS A 169 3.28 5.69 7.83
C LYS A 169 2.01 5.76 7.01
N HIS A 170 1.17 4.75 7.14
CA HIS A 170 -0.08 4.65 6.41
C HIS A 170 -1.16 3.93 7.22
N SER A 171 -2.41 4.17 6.82
CA SER A 171 -3.62 3.53 7.38
C SER A 171 -4.64 3.26 6.28
N VAL A 172 -5.61 2.40 6.55
CA VAL A 172 -6.72 2.10 5.65
C VAL A 172 -8.02 2.14 6.43
#